data_16cb64efa405ca0463690d407059298f
#
_entry.id   16cb64efa405ca0463690d407059298f
#
_cell.length_a   1.000
_cell.length_b   1.000
_cell.length_c   1.000
_cell.angle_alpha   90.00
_cell.angle_beta   90.00
_cell.angle_gamma   90.00
#
_symmetry.space_group_name_H-M   'P 1'
#
loop_
_entity.id
_entity.type
_entity.pdbx_description
1 polymer ?
#
loop_
_entity_poly.entity_id
_entity_poly.type
_entity_poly.pdbx_seq_one_letter_code
_entity_poly.pdbx_strand_id
1 'polypeptide(L)'
;MRDGADAFHGSLDAIPDDLPPTEKIRHALRAHMRVVSQQLDVATVFVREWRYLEGDRREEILGERRRYEERFRALFREGRELGGLRTDLDESSAALLALSALNWAYTWLAPGRDTDELADRFYALLIDGMRGYATPA
;
A
#
# COMPACT_ATOMS: atom_id res chain seq x y z
N MET A 1 -17.38 8.38 2.60
CA MET A 1 -16.83 7.02 2.79
C MET A 1 -16.31 6.44 1.51
N ARG A 2 -17.13 6.46 0.47
CA ARG A 2 -16.65 6.02 -0.85
C ARG A 2 -15.47 6.85 -1.35
N ASP A 3 -15.44 8.13 -1.02
CA ASP A 3 -14.38 9.04 -1.49
C ASP A 3 -12.98 8.55 -1.06
N GLY A 4 -12.84 8.04 0.17
CA GLY A 4 -11.56 7.50 0.63
C GLY A 4 -11.18 6.23 -0.12
N ALA A 5 -12.11 5.29 -0.24
CA ALA A 5 -11.88 4.06 -0.98
C ALA A 5 -11.58 4.35 -2.46
N ASP A 6 -12.37 5.24 -3.08
CA ASP A 6 -12.19 5.61 -4.48
C ASP A 6 -10.84 6.27 -4.73
N ALA A 7 -10.38 7.13 -3.81
CA ALA A 7 -9.08 7.77 -3.92
C ALA A 7 -7.94 6.74 -3.90
N PHE A 8 -7.99 5.80 -2.95
CA PHE A 8 -6.95 4.77 -2.85
C PHE A 8 -6.99 3.81 -4.04
N HIS A 9 -8.15 3.29 -4.39
CA HIS A 9 -8.27 2.39 -5.55
C HIS A 9 -7.90 3.07 -6.85
N GLY A 10 -8.37 4.30 -7.06
CA GLY A 10 -8.04 5.08 -8.25
C GLY A 10 -6.55 5.32 -8.40
N SER A 11 -5.84 5.54 -7.30
CA SER A 11 -4.39 5.72 -7.33
C SER A 11 -3.67 4.47 -7.81
N LEU A 12 -4.14 3.28 -7.44
CA LEU A 12 -3.58 2.02 -7.93
C LEU A 12 -3.96 1.76 -9.39
N ASP A 13 -5.17 2.13 -9.80
CA ASP A 13 -5.62 1.96 -11.18
C ASP A 13 -4.76 2.73 -12.18
N ALA A 14 -4.13 3.81 -11.75
CA ALA A 14 -3.25 4.62 -12.59
C ALA A 14 -1.86 3.99 -12.83
N ILE A 15 -1.53 2.91 -12.15
CA ILE A 15 -0.24 2.24 -12.32
C ILE A 15 -0.24 1.46 -13.63
N PRO A 16 0.76 1.67 -14.53
CA PRO A 16 0.82 0.90 -15.77
C PRO A 16 0.99 -0.60 -15.54
N ASP A 17 0.25 -1.41 -16.30
CA ASP A 17 0.26 -2.86 -16.16
C ASP A 17 1.56 -3.50 -16.66
N ASP A 18 2.29 -2.84 -17.54
CA ASP A 18 3.48 -3.37 -18.20
C ASP A 18 4.77 -3.17 -17.43
N LEU A 19 4.70 -2.59 -16.24
CA LEU A 19 5.88 -2.42 -15.40
C LEU A 19 6.33 -3.74 -14.76
N PRO A 20 7.63 -3.89 -14.48
CA PRO A 20 8.08 -5.02 -13.65
C PRO A 20 7.38 -5.03 -12.29
N PRO A 21 7.18 -6.20 -11.67
CA PRO A 21 6.46 -6.29 -10.39
C PRO A 21 7.03 -5.37 -9.30
N THR A 22 8.34 -5.29 -9.16
CA THR A 22 8.98 -4.43 -8.14
C THR A 22 8.70 -2.96 -8.41
N GLU A 23 8.65 -2.53 -9.67
CA GLU A 23 8.29 -1.16 -10.01
C GLU A 23 6.81 -0.86 -9.73
N LYS A 24 5.93 -1.81 -9.94
CA LYS A 24 4.52 -1.66 -9.55
C LYS A 24 4.39 -1.43 -8.06
N ILE A 25 5.15 -2.17 -7.25
CA ILE A 25 5.17 -1.98 -5.79
C ILE A 25 5.64 -0.57 -5.44
N ARG A 26 6.71 -0.09 -6.07
CA ARG A 26 7.23 1.27 -5.83
C ARG A 26 6.15 2.31 -6.14
N HIS A 27 5.48 2.18 -7.28
CA HIS A 27 4.38 3.07 -7.65
C HIS A 27 3.22 2.99 -6.67
N ALA A 28 2.89 1.80 -6.17
CA ALA A 28 1.81 1.62 -5.20
C ALA A 28 2.11 2.35 -3.89
N LEU A 29 3.35 2.28 -3.40
CA LEU A 29 3.76 3.00 -2.19
C LEU A 29 3.67 4.52 -2.38
N ARG A 30 4.15 5.02 -3.51
CA ARG A 30 4.03 6.44 -3.86
C ARG A 30 2.56 6.87 -3.93
N ALA A 31 1.74 6.09 -4.62
CA ALA A 31 0.33 6.39 -4.81
C ALA A 31 -0.41 6.48 -3.47
N HIS A 32 -0.17 5.53 -2.58
CA HIS A 32 -0.79 5.50 -1.26
C HIS A 32 -0.40 6.73 -0.44
N MET A 33 0.89 7.04 -0.39
CA MET A 33 1.38 8.20 0.36
C MET A 33 0.84 9.52 -0.17
N ARG A 34 0.67 9.64 -1.49
CA ARG A 34 0.07 10.83 -2.11
C ARG A 34 -1.37 11.01 -1.64
N VAL A 35 -2.15 9.94 -1.58
CA VAL A 35 -3.53 10.04 -1.08
C VAL A 35 -3.54 10.50 0.38
N VAL A 36 -2.69 9.92 1.21
CA VAL A 36 -2.61 10.32 2.63
C VAL A 36 -2.24 11.80 2.76
N SER A 37 -1.29 12.27 1.98
CA SER A 37 -0.83 13.67 2.03
C SER A 37 -1.82 14.66 1.44
N GLN A 38 -2.40 14.33 0.29
CA GLN A 38 -3.23 15.27 -0.48
C GLN A 38 -4.70 15.23 -0.10
N GLN A 39 -5.16 14.13 0.46
CA GLN A 39 -6.55 13.92 0.82
C GLN A 39 -6.63 13.37 2.25
N LEU A 40 -5.97 14.05 3.19
CA LEU A 40 -5.81 13.57 4.55
C LEU A 40 -7.14 13.28 5.24
N ASP A 41 -8.16 14.09 5.02
CA ASP A 41 -9.47 13.92 5.64
C ASP A 41 -10.11 12.60 5.24
N VAL A 42 -10.18 12.31 3.94
CA VAL A 42 -10.78 11.07 3.44
C VAL A 42 -9.88 9.87 3.74
N ALA A 43 -8.57 10.05 3.69
CA ALA A 43 -7.61 9.00 4.03
C ALA A 43 -7.75 8.58 5.49
N THR A 44 -7.91 9.52 6.40
CA THR A 44 -8.04 9.25 7.83
C THR A 44 -9.27 8.39 8.13
N VAL A 45 -10.38 8.64 7.46
CA VAL A 45 -11.57 7.81 7.60
C VAL A 45 -11.29 6.37 7.16
N PHE A 46 -10.65 6.21 5.99
CA PHE A 46 -10.37 4.90 5.42
C PHE A 46 -9.37 4.09 6.25
N VAL A 47 -8.30 4.73 6.78
CA VAL A 47 -7.23 4.01 7.48
C VAL A 47 -7.44 3.91 8.98
N ARG A 48 -8.25 4.77 9.58
CA ARG A 48 -8.40 4.83 11.03
C ARG A 48 -9.85 4.79 11.51
N GLU A 49 -10.69 5.72 11.04
CA GLU A 49 -11.98 6.00 11.68
C GLU A 49 -13.06 4.98 11.34
N TRP A 50 -12.81 4.06 10.43
CA TRP A 50 -13.73 2.97 10.13
C TRP A 50 -14.16 2.20 11.39
N ARG A 51 -13.34 2.21 12.44
CA ARG A 51 -13.61 1.53 13.71
C ARG A 51 -14.81 2.10 14.42
N TYR A 52 -15.11 3.36 14.17
CA TYR A 52 -16.22 4.05 14.84
C TYR A 52 -17.50 4.03 14.02
N LEU A 53 -17.47 3.43 12.85
CA LEU A 53 -18.66 3.26 12.02
C LEU A 53 -19.44 2.04 12.49
N GLU A 54 -20.73 2.04 12.19
CA GLU A 54 -21.64 0.97 12.57
C GLU A 54 -22.49 0.52 11.39
N GLY A 55 -23.03 -0.70 11.50
CA GLY A 55 -23.99 -1.22 10.55
C GLY A 55 -23.45 -1.35 9.13
N ASP A 56 -24.27 -1.01 8.16
CA ASP A 56 -23.96 -1.19 6.75
C ASP A 56 -22.75 -0.35 6.30
N ARG A 57 -22.59 0.84 6.88
CA ARG A 57 -21.44 1.70 6.55
C ARG A 57 -20.13 1.07 6.97
N ARG A 58 -20.11 0.43 8.12
CA ARG A 58 -18.93 -0.30 8.59
C ARG A 58 -18.60 -1.47 7.66
N GLU A 59 -19.62 -2.24 7.30
CA GLU A 59 -19.44 -3.39 6.42
C GLU A 59 -18.94 -2.97 5.03
N GLU A 60 -19.46 -1.88 4.50
CA GLU A 60 -19.03 -1.33 3.23
C GLU A 60 -17.55 -0.95 3.26
N ILE A 61 -17.13 -0.18 4.27
CA ILE A 61 -15.75 0.27 4.35
C ILE A 61 -14.78 -0.89 4.64
N LEU A 62 -15.19 -1.86 5.44
CA LEU A 62 -14.38 -3.05 5.69
C LEU A 62 -14.18 -3.86 4.41
N GLY A 63 -15.22 -3.97 3.59
CA GLY A 63 -15.13 -4.62 2.29
C GLY A 63 -14.16 -3.91 1.35
N GLU A 64 -14.23 -2.58 1.31
CA GLU A 64 -13.30 -1.77 0.50
C GLU A 64 -11.86 -1.93 0.98
N ARG A 65 -11.65 -1.94 2.30
CA ARG A 65 -10.32 -2.15 2.87
C ARG A 65 -9.77 -3.53 2.51
N ARG A 66 -10.59 -4.56 2.59
CA ARG A 66 -10.16 -5.92 2.21
C ARG A 66 -9.78 -6.01 0.74
N ARG A 67 -10.53 -5.35 -0.13
CA ARG A 67 -10.21 -5.30 -1.57
C ARG A 67 -8.90 -4.57 -1.83
N TYR A 68 -8.66 -3.47 -1.13
CA TYR A 68 -7.44 -2.72 -1.26
C TYR A 68 -6.23 -3.52 -0.77
N GLU A 69 -6.35 -4.15 0.38
CA GLU A 69 -5.30 -5.03 0.92
C GLU A 69 -5.00 -6.18 -0.02
N GLU A 70 -6.02 -6.78 -0.64
CA GLU A 70 -5.81 -7.86 -1.62
C GLU A 70 -5.04 -7.37 -2.84
N ARG A 71 -5.27 -6.13 -3.28
CA ARG A 71 -4.49 -5.57 -4.39
C ARG A 71 -3.01 -5.47 -4.03
N PHE A 72 -2.70 -5.10 -2.80
CA PHE A 72 -1.31 -5.10 -2.33
C PHE A 72 -0.75 -6.52 -2.26
N ARG A 73 -1.51 -7.46 -1.72
CA ARG A 73 -1.06 -8.87 -1.69
C ARG A 73 -0.76 -9.39 -3.10
N ALA A 74 -1.59 -9.04 -4.06
CA ALA A 74 -1.39 -9.45 -5.46
C ALA A 74 -0.08 -8.89 -6.04
N LEU A 75 0.29 -7.66 -5.71
CA LEU A 75 1.56 -7.08 -6.15
C LEU A 75 2.76 -7.87 -5.60
N PHE A 76 2.74 -8.20 -4.33
CA PHE A 76 3.82 -8.99 -3.72
C PHE A 76 3.85 -10.43 -4.24
N ARG A 77 2.68 -11.02 -4.47
CA ARG A 77 2.56 -12.35 -5.09
C ARG A 77 3.21 -12.36 -6.47
N GLU A 78 2.89 -11.38 -7.30
CA GLU A 78 3.46 -11.25 -8.64
C GLU A 78 4.99 -11.13 -8.57
N GLY A 79 5.51 -10.32 -7.66
CA GLY A 79 6.95 -10.17 -7.47
C GLY A 79 7.62 -11.46 -7.05
N ARG A 80 6.97 -12.25 -6.21
CA ARG A 80 7.48 -13.56 -5.82
C ARG A 80 7.47 -14.56 -6.98
N GLU A 81 6.39 -14.59 -7.75
CA GLU A 81 6.20 -15.57 -8.82
C GLU A 81 6.99 -15.25 -10.08
N LEU A 82 7.07 -13.96 -10.45
CA LEU A 82 7.76 -13.54 -11.67
C LEU A 82 9.23 -13.17 -11.43
N GLY A 83 9.68 -13.20 -10.20
CA GLY A 83 11.05 -12.83 -9.84
C GLY A 83 11.16 -11.42 -9.29
N GLY A 84 12.31 -11.14 -8.69
CA GLY A 84 12.58 -9.85 -8.04
C GLY A 84 12.39 -9.88 -6.53
N LEU A 85 11.54 -10.77 -6.02
CA LEU A 85 11.36 -10.98 -4.58
C LEU A 85 11.72 -12.42 -4.21
N ARG A 86 12.03 -12.63 -2.95
CA ARG A 86 12.39 -13.96 -2.44
C ARG A 86 11.26 -14.94 -2.65
N THR A 87 11.61 -16.19 -2.96
CA THR A 87 10.63 -17.23 -3.31
C THR A 87 9.79 -17.70 -2.12
N ASP A 88 10.28 -17.49 -0.90
CA ASP A 88 9.57 -17.86 0.34
C ASP A 88 8.79 -16.69 0.93
N LEU A 89 8.58 -15.60 0.18
CA LEU A 89 7.86 -14.43 0.66
C LEU A 89 6.40 -14.78 0.95
N ASP A 90 5.96 -14.48 2.17
CA ASP A 90 4.54 -14.51 2.50
C ASP A 90 3.90 -13.19 2.08
N GLU A 91 3.06 -13.25 1.06
CA GLU A 91 2.42 -12.06 0.50
C GLU A 91 1.53 -11.32 1.51
N SER A 92 0.87 -12.04 2.40
CA SER A 92 0.03 -11.43 3.42
C SER A 92 0.84 -10.63 4.44
N SER A 93 1.96 -11.18 4.88
CA SER A 93 2.88 -10.49 5.80
C SER A 93 3.51 -9.28 5.13
N ALA A 94 3.89 -9.41 3.87
CA ALA A 94 4.48 -8.29 3.11
C ALA A 94 3.49 -7.14 2.96
N ALA A 95 2.25 -7.44 2.58
CA ALA A 95 1.21 -6.42 2.44
C ALA A 95 0.88 -5.78 3.79
N LEU A 96 0.79 -6.57 4.85
CA LEU A 96 0.51 -6.05 6.19
C LEU A 96 1.61 -5.11 6.67
N LEU A 97 2.87 -5.48 6.47
CA LEU A 97 4.00 -4.63 6.85
C LEU A 97 3.99 -3.31 6.08
N ALA A 98 3.84 -3.38 4.76
CA ALA A 98 3.84 -2.20 3.91
C ALA A 98 2.67 -1.26 4.27
N LEU A 99 1.46 -1.79 4.36
CA LEU A 99 0.28 -0.99 4.67
C LEU A 99 0.31 -0.45 6.10
N SER A 100 0.84 -1.20 7.06
CA SER A 100 0.99 -0.71 8.43
C SER A 100 1.89 0.52 8.49
N ALA A 101 3.02 0.48 7.79
CA ALA A 101 3.93 1.62 7.72
C ALA A 101 3.28 2.83 7.02
N LEU A 102 2.63 2.58 5.89
CA LEU A 102 2.01 3.65 5.10
C LEU A 102 0.79 4.24 5.81
N ASN A 103 -0.04 3.41 6.42
CA ASN A 103 -1.25 3.88 7.10
C ASN A 103 -0.91 4.70 8.35
N TRP A 104 0.21 4.42 9.01
CA TRP A 104 0.64 5.20 10.17
C TRP A 104 1.09 6.62 9.79
N ALA A 105 1.35 6.86 8.51
CA ALA A 105 1.82 8.15 8.02
C ALA A 105 0.85 9.30 8.33
N TYR A 106 -0.45 9.04 8.44
CA TYR A 106 -1.42 10.08 8.78
C TYR A 106 -1.11 10.77 10.12
N THR A 107 -0.38 10.12 11.00
CA THR A 107 -0.07 10.65 12.33
C THR A 107 1.05 11.70 12.33
N TRP A 108 1.93 11.67 11.33
CA TRP A 108 3.12 12.54 11.32
C TRP A 108 3.32 13.29 10.01
N LEU A 109 2.55 12.97 8.98
CA LEU A 109 2.73 13.58 7.67
C LEU A 109 1.99 14.91 7.58
N ALA A 110 2.70 15.97 7.14
CA ALA A 110 2.07 17.27 6.91
C ALA A 110 1.20 17.22 5.66
N PRO A 111 -0.03 17.78 5.71
CA PRO A 111 -0.90 17.79 4.54
C PRO A 111 -0.26 18.53 3.35
N GLY A 112 -0.44 17.98 2.15
CA GLY A 112 0.04 18.58 0.91
C GLY A 112 1.53 18.43 0.66
N ARG A 113 2.27 17.75 1.53
CA ARG A 113 3.71 17.55 1.37
C ARG A 113 3.99 16.60 0.19
N ASP A 114 5.08 16.86 -0.53
CA ASP A 114 5.59 15.91 -1.52
C ASP A 114 6.15 14.68 -0.79
N THR A 115 5.58 13.53 -1.10
CA THR A 115 5.89 12.29 -0.41
C THR A 115 6.64 11.28 -1.26
N ASP A 116 6.94 11.59 -2.51
CA ASP A 116 7.54 10.62 -3.42
C ASP A 116 8.93 10.18 -2.95
N GLU A 117 9.77 11.10 -2.49
CA GLU A 117 11.08 10.76 -1.97
C GLU A 117 10.97 9.87 -0.74
N LEU A 118 10.05 10.18 0.16
CA LEU A 118 9.82 9.39 1.36
C LEU A 118 9.32 7.99 1.02
N ALA A 119 8.37 7.90 0.09
CA ALA A 119 7.87 6.62 -0.38
C ALA A 119 8.99 5.78 -1.02
N ASP A 120 9.88 6.40 -1.77
CA ASP A 120 11.02 5.72 -2.37
C ASP A 120 12.00 5.18 -1.32
N ARG A 121 12.19 5.92 -0.22
CA ARG A 121 13.01 5.44 0.91
C ARG A 121 12.36 4.25 1.60
N PHE A 122 11.06 4.31 1.81
CA PHE A 122 10.31 3.19 2.38
C PHE A 122 10.39 1.97 1.45
N TYR A 123 10.24 2.20 0.16
CA TYR A 123 10.38 1.15 -0.83
C TYR A 123 11.74 0.48 -0.74
N ALA A 124 12.82 1.26 -0.69
CA ALA A 124 14.18 0.71 -0.63
C ALA A 124 14.37 -0.16 0.62
N LEU A 125 13.88 0.29 1.76
CA LEU A 125 13.98 -0.48 3.00
C LEU A 125 13.16 -1.76 2.95
N LEU A 126 11.94 -1.70 2.45
CA LEU A 126 11.05 -2.85 2.36
C LEU A 126 11.56 -3.86 1.33
N ILE A 127 11.96 -3.38 0.15
CA ILE A 127 12.36 -4.27 -0.93
C ILE A 127 13.67 -5.01 -0.62
N ASP A 128 14.60 -4.37 0.07
CA ASP A 128 15.85 -5.01 0.46
C ASP A 128 15.60 -6.17 1.44
N GLY A 129 14.61 -6.01 2.33
CA GLY A 129 14.19 -7.10 3.21
C GLY A 129 13.40 -8.20 2.53
N MET A 130 12.88 -7.94 1.34
CA MET A 130 12.05 -8.88 0.57
C MET A 130 12.81 -9.57 -0.56
N ARG A 131 14.00 -9.10 -0.90
CA ARG A 131 14.86 -9.75 -1.87
C ARG A 131 15.45 -11.01 -1.26
N GLY A 132 15.65 -12.02 -2.07
CA GLY A 132 16.38 -13.20 -1.63
C GLY A 132 17.80 -12.82 -1.29
N TYR A 133 18.32 -13.40 -0.22
CA TYR A 133 19.74 -13.26 0.09
C TYR A 133 20.54 -14.06 -0.92
N ALA A 134 21.71 -13.53 -1.31
CA ALA A 134 22.73 -14.37 -1.88
C ALA A 134 23.07 -15.39 -0.81
N THR A 135 22.64 -16.63 -0.97
CA THR A 135 22.85 -17.66 0.03
C THR A 135 24.35 -17.89 0.15
N PRO A 136 24.95 -17.68 1.33
CA PRO A 136 26.31 -18.09 1.52
C PRO A 136 26.40 -19.58 1.25
N ALA A 137 27.35 -19.96 0.49
CA ALA A 137 27.57 -21.37 0.19
C ALA A 137 27.72 -22.17 1.47
#